data_d1435c23e533f91a2f61e16d860b3e70
#
_entry.id   d1435c23e533f91a2f61e16d860b3e70
#
_cell.length_a   1.000
_cell.length_b   1.000
_cell.length_c   1.000
_cell.angle_alpha   90.00
_cell.angle_beta   90.00
_cell.angle_gamma   90.00
#
_symmetry.space_group_name_H-M   'P 1'
#
loop_
_entity.id
_entity.type
_entity.pdbx_description
1 polymer ?
#
loop_
_entity_poly.entity_id
_entity_poly.type
_entity_poly.pdbx_seq_one_letter_code
_entity_poly.pdbx_strand_id
1 'polypeptide(L)'
;MKKVLGILLAVVYGAGLVGCGSVKNLRVDYGTSEIYSQEDMEAAIKVILKEFDSWDGCEMHFITYGGDDLCNEENIEWMNDLRKDHDKGDEFTQCIEFTSNFHSPKDGGEGWNPDSEYTDWQWWLARSEDGKWKLMTWGYG
;
A
#
# COMPACT_ATOMS: atom_id res chain seq x y z
N MET A 1 -0.10 26.37 -7.70
CA MET A 1 0.51 25.24 -7.28
C MET A 1 0.32 24.92 -5.86
N LYS A 2 -0.08 23.75 -5.62
CA LYS A 2 -0.41 23.40 -4.34
C LYS A 2 0.57 22.45 -3.78
N LYS A 3 1.07 22.75 -2.66
CA LYS A 3 2.04 21.95 -2.09
C LYS A 3 1.45 21.18 -0.96
N VAL A 4 1.42 19.95 -1.06
CA VAL A 4 0.94 19.14 0.01
C VAL A 4 2.10 18.81 0.88
N LEU A 5 2.10 19.40 2.05
CA LEU A 5 3.16 19.18 2.94
C LEU A 5 2.88 17.96 3.70
N GLY A 6 3.45 16.92 3.30
CA GLY A 6 3.30 15.68 4.01
C GLY A 6 4.15 15.75 5.24
N ILE A 7 3.56 15.71 6.36
CA ILE A 7 4.27 15.69 7.58
C ILE A 7 4.25 14.30 8.06
N LEU A 8 5.27 13.94 8.73
CA LEU A 8 5.34 12.67 9.36
C LEU A 8 4.21 12.62 10.34
N LEU A 9 3.16 11.99 9.97
CA LEU A 9 2.04 11.92 10.81
C LEU A 9 1.85 10.47 11.18
N ALA A 10 1.95 10.18 12.42
CA ALA A 10 1.71 8.84 12.89
C ALA A 10 0.22 8.71 13.10
N VAL A 11 -0.42 8.04 12.19
CA VAL A 11 -1.81 7.74 12.36
C VAL A 11 -1.88 6.37 12.97
N VAL A 12 -2.53 6.30 14.09
CA VAL A 12 -2.66 5.03 14.77
C VAL A 12 -4.05 4.51 14.49
N TYR A 13 -4.11 3.44 13.79
CA TYR A 13 -5.37 2.79 13.55
C TYR A 13 -5.64 1.89 14.74
N GLY A 14 -6.69 2.17 15.41
CA GLY A 14 -7.04 1.39 16.55
C GLY A 14 -7.51 0.02 16.15
N ALA A 15 -7.63 -0.78 17.11
CA ALA A 15 -8.07 -2.12 16.93
C ALA A 15 -9.48 -2.10 16.45
N GLY A 16 -9.95 -3.02 15.92
CA GLY A 16 -11.30 -3.09 15.45
C GLY A 16 -11.40 -4.04 14.34
N LEU A 17 -10.27 -4.42 13.83
CA LEU A 17 -10.27 -5.36 12.77
C LEU A 17 -10.31 -6.72 13.35
N VAL A 18 -11.30 -7.45 12.97
CA VAL A 18 -11.43 -8.81 13.41
C VAL A 18 -10.98 -9.67 12.28
N GLY A 19 -10.05 -9.24 11.56
CA GLY A 19 -9.58 -10.03 10.45
C GLY A 19 -8.45 -10.91 10.86
N CYS A 20 -7.93 -11.61 9.90
CA CYS A 20 -6.83 -12.51 10.11
C CYS A 20 -5.50 -11.79 10.10
N GLY A 21 -5.44 -10.68 9.39
CA GLY A 21 -4.29 -9.80 9.44
C GLY A 21 -4.56 -8.70 10.45
N SER A 22 -3.53 -8.24 11.12
CA SER A 22 -3.68 -7.29 12.20
C SER A 22 -2.91 -6.02 11.92
N VAL A 23 -3.50 -4.88 12.25
CA VAL A 23 -2.85 -3.58 12.05
C VAL A 23 -2.83 -2.79 13.35
N LYS A 24 -2.68 -3.46 14.46
CA LYS A 24 -2.62 -2.78 15.73
C LYS A 24 -1.48 -1.79 15.77
N ASN A 25 -1.78 -0.58 16.20
CA ASN A 25 -0.77 0.47 16.34
C ASN A 25 0.01 0.71 15.06
N LEU A 26 -0.68 0.61 13.93
CA LEU A 26 -0.04 0.86 12.64
C LEU A 26 0.45 2.29 12.57
N ARG A 27 1.67 2.47 12.13
CA ARG A 27 2.24 3.80 11.90
C ARG A 27 2.32 4.06 10.43
N VAL A 28 1.88 5.25 10.03
CA VAL A 28 1.89 5.65 8.63
C VAL A 28 2.79 6.85 8.45
N ASP A 29 3.74 6.74 7.53
CA ASP A 29 4.57 7.86 7.17
C ASP A 29 4.14 8.30 5.77
N TYR A 30 3.50 9.45 5.70
CA TYR A 30 3.00 9.98 4.43
C TYR A 30 4.08 10.68 3.61
N GLY A 31 5.23 10.96 4.21
CA GLY A 31 6.30 11.65 3.53
C GLY A 31 5.87 13.03 3.07
N THR A 32 6.43 13.47 1.97
CA THR A 32 6.03 14.71 1.32
C THR A 32 5.64 14.40 -0.12
N SER A 33 4.63 15.08 -0.61
CA SER A 33 4.18 14.85 -1.97
C SER A 33 3.64 16.15 -2.56
N GLU A 34 3.93 16.35 -3.83
CA GLU A 34 3.36 17.45 -4.58
C GLU A 34 2.26 16.98 -5.52
N ILE A 35 2.01 15.68 -5.57
CA ILE A 35 1.00 15.15 -6.48
C ILE A 35 -0.15 14.50 -5.75
N TYR A 36 0.05 14.01 -4.54
CA TYR A 36 -1.02 13.35 -3.79
C TYR A 36 -1.27 14.03 -2.46
N SER A 37 -2.54 14.16 -2.11
CA SER A 37 -2.93 14.66 -0.79
C SER A 37 -2.87 13.51 0.20
N GLN A 38 -2.95 13.85 1.47
CA GLN A 38 -3.03 12.81 2.49
C GLN A 38 -4.28 11.97 2.30
N GLU A 39 -5.38 12.59 1.86
CA GLU A 39 -6.61 11.87 1.61
C GLU A 39 -6.44 10.84 0.49
N ASP A 40 -5.70 11.21 -0.55
CA ASP A 40 -5.41 10.27 -1.63
C ASP A 40 -4.66 9.08 -1.08
N MET A 41 -3.68 9.34 -0.23
CA MET A 41 -2.86 8.28 0.33
C MET A 41 -3.65 7.39 1.28
N GLU A 42 -4.51 8.00 2.06
CA GLU A 42 -5.35 7.22 2.98
C GLU A 42 -6.28 6.29 2.23
N ALA A 43 -6.80 6.76 1.10
CA ALA A 43 -7.66 5.92 0.28
C ALA A 43 -6.89 4.72 -0.27
N ALA A 44 -5.65 4.95 -0.69
CA ALA A 44 -4.81 3.86 -1.19
C ALA A 44 -4.46 2.88 -0.07
N ILE A 45 -4.13 3.40 1.09
CA ILE A 45 -3.77 2.54 2.23
C ILE A 45 -4.95 1.67 2.64
N LYS A 46 -6.16 2.19 2.57
CA LYS A 46 -7.33 1.39 2.87
C LYS A 46 -7.43 0.17 1.97
N VAL A 47 -7.08 0.32 0.70
CA VAL A 47 -7.11 -0.80 -0.24
C VAL A 47 -6.06 -1.83 0.16
N ILE A 48 -4.87 -1.35 0.55
CA ILE A 48 -3.82 -2.25 1.02
C ILE A 48 -4.27 -3.04 2.25
N LEU A 49 -4.85 -2.33 3.21
CA LEU A 49 -5.23 -2.97 4.47
C LEU A 49 -6.35 -3.99 4.26
N LYS A 50 -7.19 -3.75 3.27
CA LYS A 50 -8.23 -4.72 2.97
C LYS A 50 -7.63 -6.03 2.47
N GLU A 51 -6.60 -5.95 1.66
CA GLU A 51 -5.92 -7.15 1.20
C GLU A 51 -5.18 -7.80 2.37
N PHE A 52 -4.47 -6.99 3.15
CA PHE A 52 -3.67 -7.52 4.26
C PHE A 52 -4.55 -8.22 5.30
N ASP A 53 -5.79 -7.80 5.42
CA ASP A 53 -6.70 -8.41 6.38
C ASP A 53 -6.91 -9.89 6.11
N SER A 54 -6.67 -10.34 4.90
CA SER A 54 -6.81 -11.76 4.56
C SER A 54 -5.55 -12.56 4.84
N TRP A 55 -4.49 -11.93 5.30
CA TRP A 55 -3.22 -12.61 5.55
C TRP A 55 -3.18 -13.11 7.00
N ASP A 56 -3.64 -14.32 7.20
CA ASP A 56 -3.81 -14.90 8.54
C ASP A 56 -2.57 -14.83 9.39
N GLY A 57 -2.72 -14.23 10.55
CA GLY A 57 -1.66 -14.21 11.54
C GLY A 57 -0.56 -13.20 11.29
N CYS A 58 -0.59 -12.49 10.19
CA CYS A 58 0.40 -11.45 9.93
C CYS A 58 0.01 -10.17 10.65
N GLU A 59 1.02 -9.38 11.04
CA GLU A 59 0.78 -8.14 11.76
C GLU A 59 1.59 -7.03 11.12
N MET A 60 0.91 -6.00 10.64
CA MET A 60 1.61 -4.88 9.99
C MET A 60 1.89 -3.79 11.01
N HIS A 61 3.11 -3.28 10.99
CA HIS A 61 3.54 -2.26 11.94
C HIS A 61 3.76 -0.90 11.31
N PHE A 62 4.17 -0.88 10.07
CA PHE A 62 4.60 0.34 9.42
C PHE A 62 4.18 0.36 7.98
N ILE A 63 3.78 1.52 7.50
CA ILE A 63 3.58 1.70 6.07
C ILE A 63 4.06 3.09 5.71
N THR A 64 4.82 3.20 4.63
CA THR A 64 5.50 4.42 4.24
C THR A 64 5.26 4.72 2.77
N TYR A 65 4.96 5.97 2.46
CA TYR A 65 4.81 6.40 1.08
C TYR A 65 6.15 6.29 0.36
N GLY A 66 6.13 5.75 -0.86
CA GLY A 66 7.34 5.50 -1.61
C GLY A 66 7.97 6.73 -2.26
N GLY A 67 7.20 7.79 -2.42
CA GLY A 67 7.74 9.01 -2.99
C GLY A 67 7.18 9.33 -4.37
N ASP A 68 7.16 10.62 -4.68
CA ASP A 68 6.64 11.08 -5.96
C ASP A 68 7.45 10.57 -7.14
N ASP A 69 8.72 10.32 -6.93
CA ASP A 69 9.59 9.87 -8.03
C ASP A 69 9.16 8.54 -8.61
N LEU A 70 8.47 7.72 -7.83
CA LEU A 70 8.00 6.43 -8.31
C LEU A 70 6.69 6.52 -9.07
N CYS A 71 6.04 7.69 -9.04
CA CYS A 71 4.76 7.88 -9.71
C CYS A 71 5.02 8.46 -11.09
N ASN A 72 5.78 7.76 -11.88
CA ASN A 72 6.23 8.24 -13.19
C ASN A 72 5.57 7.46 -14.31
N GLU A 73 5.79 7.92 -15.52
CA GLU A 73 5.15 7.33 -16.68
C GLU A 73 5.52 5.88 -16.89
N GLU A 74 6.76 5.56 -16.63
CA GLU A 74 7.22 4.18 -16.81
C GLU A 74 6.47 3.24 -15.90
N ASN A 75 6.28 3.63 -14.65
CA ASN A 75 5.56 2.79 -13.71
C ASN A 75 4.07 2.76 -14.00
N ILE A 76 3.52 3.86 -14.49
CA ILE A 76 2.12 3.87 -14.91
C ILE A 76 1.92 2.89 -16.07
N GLU A 77 2.87 2.86 -16.99
CA GLU A 77 2.82 1.94 -18.10
C GLU A 77 2.86 0.50 -17.61
N TRP A 78 3.74 0.24 -16.66
CA TRP A 78 3.82 -1.08 -16.06
C TRP A 78 2.50 -1.49 -15.42
N MET A 79 1.87 -0.55 -14.69
CA MET A 79 0.56 -0.83 -14.10
C MET A 79 -0.48 -1.13 -15.17
N ASN A 80 -0.42 -0.43 -16.29
CA ASN A 80 -1.35 -0.69 -17.37
C ASN A 80 -1.09 -2.04 -18.05
N ASP A 81 0.15 -2.48 -18.09
CA ASP A 81 0.44 -3.81 -18.58
C ASP A 81 -0.18 -4.87 -17.69
N LEU A 82 -0.07 -4.67 -16.37
CA LEU A 82 -0.71 -5.58 -15.43
C LEU A 82 -2.22 -5.55 -15.57
N ARG A 83 -2.79 -4.37 -15.82
CA ARG A 83 -4.23 -4.23 -15.99
C ARG A 83 -4.75 -5.06 -17.15
N LYS A 84 -3.99 -5.10 -18.23
CA LYS A 84 -4.42 -5.84 -19.41
C LYS A 84 -4.62 -7.31 -19.13
N ASP A 85 -3.85 -7.83 -18.19
CA ASP A 85 -3.93 -9.24 -17.86
C ASP A 85 -5.04 -9.57 -16.87
N HIS A 86 -5.40 -8.61 -16.04
CA HIS A 86 -6.26 -8.90 -14.90
C HIS A 86 -7.56 -8.12 -14.83
N ASP A 87 -7.63 -7.00 -15.50
CA ASP A 87 -8.76 -6.11 -15.33
C ASP A 87 -9.04 -5.43 -16.65
N LYS A 88 -10.30 -5.27 -16.95
CA LYS A 88 -10.70 -4.62 -18.19
C LYS A 88 -11.18 -3.21 -17.97
N GLY A 89 -10.86 -2.63 -16.86
CA GLY A 89 -11.26 -1.28 -16.57
C GLY A 89 -10.51 -0.26 -17.41
N ASP A 90 -10.76 1.00 -17.12
CA ASP A 90 -10.16 2.10 -17.84
C ASP A 90 -8.67 2.16 -17.62
N GLU A 91 -8.00 2.78 -18.57
CA GLU A 91 -6.56 2.93 -18.50
C GLU A 91 -6.18 3.75 -17.28
N PHE A 92 -5.10 3.37 -16.62
CA PHE A 92 -4.61 4.09 -15.45
C PHE A 92 -3.85 5.32 -15.89
N THR A 93 -4.00 6.39 -15.14
CA THR A 93 -3.27 7.62 -15.36
C THR A 93 -2.38 7.99 -14.19
N GLN A 94 -2.51 7.27 -13.07
CA GLN A 94 -1.70 7.53 -11.89
C GLN A 94 -1.32 6.22 -11.23
N CYS A 95 -0.17 6.20 -10.57
CA CYS A 95 0.22 5.07 -9.74
C CYS A 95 0.82 5.59 -8.44
N ILE A 96 0.86 4.73 -7.44
CA ILE A 96 1.40 5.08 -6.13
C ILE A 96 2.00 3.83 -5.53
N GLU A 97 3.08 4.01 -4.80
CA GLU A 97 3.75 2.89 -4.16
C GLU A 97 3.91 3.16 -2.67
N PHE A 98 3.74 2.12 -1.87
CA PHE A 98 4.03 2.17 -0.44
C PHE A 98 4.91 0.99 -0.10
N THR A 99 5.70 1.13 0.95
CA THR A 99 6.40 -0.01 1.52
C THR A 99 5.89 -0.23 2.93
N SER A 100 6.00 -1.45 3.39
CA SER A 100 5.53 -1.77 4.73
C SER A 100 6.45 -2.77 5.40
N ASN A 101 6.33 -2.83 6.72
CA ASN A 101 6.96 -3.86 7.53
C ASN A 101 5.85 -4.65 8.18
N PHE A 102 5.93 -5.96 8.10
CA PHE A 102 4.96 -6.80 8.79
C PHE A 102 5.64 -8.05 9.33
N HIS A 103 5.02 -8.63 10.33
CA HIS A 103 5.57 -9.80 11.00
C HIS A 103 4.70 -11.01 10.67
N SER A 104 5.32 -12.13 10.37
CA SER A 104 4.61 -13.34 10.03
C SER A 104 4.23 -14.12 11.29
N PRO A 105 3.31 -15.09 11.15
CA PRO A 105 2.91 -15.90 12.30
C PRO A 105 4.07 -16.75 12.83
N LYS A 106 3.95 -17.17 14.06
CA LYS A 106 4.99 -17.96 14.69
C LYS A 106 5.29 -19.24 13.93
N ASP A 107 4.29 -19.84 13.34
CA ASP A 107 4.47 -21.08 12.61
C ASP A 107 4.60 -20.89 11.10
N GLY A 108 4.65 -19.65 10.66
CA GLY A 108 4.79 -19.36 9.25
C GLY A 108 3.50 -19.41 8.46
N GLY A 109 2.41 -19.81 9.06
CA GLY A 109 1.12 -19.85 8.39
C GLY A 109 1.21 -20.57 7.06
N GLU A 110 0.71 -19.91 6.03
CA GLU A 110 0.61 -20.54 4.73
C GLU A 110 1.68 -20.14 3.73
N GLY A 111 2.89 -20.06 4.17
CA GLY A 111 3.94 -19.79 3.20
C GLY A 111 4.93 -18.73 3.59
N TRP A 112 4.80 -18.24 4.79
CA TRP A 112 5.77 -17.26 5.28
C TRP A 112 6.87 -17.99 6.04
N ASN A 113 8.03 -17.35 6.14
CA ASN A 113 9.02 -17.82 7.09
C ASN A 113 8.45 -17.63 8.47
N PRO A 114 8.63 -18.60 9.37
CA PRO A 114 8.01 -18.48 10.69
C PRO A 114 8.56 -17.31 11.50
N ASP A 115 7.66 -16.61 12.18
CA ASP A 115 8.04 -15.59 13.16
C ASP A 115 9.08 -14.65 12.64
N SER A 116 8.86 -14.10 11.45
CA SER A 116 9.85 -13.29 10.76
C SER A 116 9.31 -11.93 10.42
N GLU A 117 10.22 -10.95 10.41
CA GLU A 117 9.86 -9.60 10.04
C GLU A 117 10.15 -9.40 8.56
N TYR A 118 9.15 -8.96 7.82
CA TYR A 118 9.30 -8.65 6.41
C TYR A 118 9.35 -7.14 6.27
N THR A 119 10.50 -6.64 5.82
CA THR A 119 10.70 -5.19 5.70
C THR A 119 10.71 -4.80 4.24
N ASP A 120 10.33 -3.55 3.98
CA ASP A 120 10.35 -2.99 2.63
C ASP A 120 9.50 -3.78 1.65
N TRP A 121 8.41 -4.31 2.13
CA TRP A 121 7.46 -5.02 1.28
C TRP A 121 6.68 -4.00 0.49
N GLN A 122 6.71 -4.11 -0.82
CA GLN A 122 6.13 -3.09 -1.69
C GLN A 122 4.68 -3.37 -2.02
N TRP A 123 3.92 -2.29 -2.13
CA TRP A 123 2.52 -2.34 -2.56
C TRP A 123 2.37 -1.31 -3.67
N TRP A 124 1.89 -1.75 -4.82
CA TRP A 124 1.70 -0.87 -5.96
C TRP A 124 0.24 -0.77 -6.31
N LEU A 125 -0.25 0.48 -6.40
CA LEU A 125 -1.64 0.73 -6.75
C LEU A 125 -1.70 1.71 -7.90
N ALA A 126 -2.82 1.69 -8.60
CA ALA A 126 -3.00 2.59 -9.73
C ALA A 126 -4.47 2.97 -9.83
N ARG A 127 -4.74 4.07 -10.51
CA ARG A 127 -6.11 4.50 -10.72
C ARG A 127 -6.25 5.26 -12.03
N SER A 128 -7.47 5.25 -12.55
CA SER A 128 -7.82 6.06 -13.71
C SER A 128 -8.15 7.47 -13.24
N GLU A 129 -8.38 8.36 -14.17
CA GLU A 129 -8.58 9.76 -13.88
C GLU A 129 -9.60 10.02 -12.81
N ASP A 130 -10.69 9.56 -12.71
CA ASP A 130 -11.64 9.77 -11.64
C ASP A 130 -11.93 8.49 -10.91
N GLY A 131 -11.01 7.55 -10.98
CA GLY A 131 -11.25 6.24 -10.45
C GLY A 131 -10.75 6.05 -9.05
N LYS A 132 -11.01 4.88 -8.53
CA LYS A 132 -10.54 4.49 -7.22
C LYS A 132 -9.24 3.74 -7.37
N TRP A 133 -8.46 3.78 -6.32
CA TRP A 133 -7.21 3.03 -6.30
C TRP A 133 -7.47 1.54 -6.40
N LYS A 134 -6.70 0.87 -7.25
CA LYS A 134 -6.72 -0.58 -7.37
C LYS A 134 -5.35 -1.12 -7.01
N LEU A 135 -5.34 -2.15 -6.19
CA LEU A 135 -4.09 -2.78 -5.81
C LEU A 135 -3.66 -3.71 -6.93
N MET A 136 -2.51 -3.44 -7.51
CA MET A 136 -2.08 -4.15 -8.71
C MET A 136 -1.05 -5.23 -8.44
N THR A 137 -0.12 -4.99 -7.52
CA THR A 137 0.87 -6.00 -7.21
C THR A 137 1.54 -5.66 -5.89
N TRP A 138 2.18 -6.67 -5.31
CA TRP A 138 2.91 -6.48 -4.06
C TRP A 138 4.04 -7.50 -3.99
N GLY A 139 5.00 -7.25 -3.10
CA GLY A 139 6.11 -8.17 -2.91
C GLY A 139 7.41 -7.42 -2.73
N TYR A 140 8.50 -8.14 -2.84
CA TYR A 140 9.81 -7.52 -2.83
C TYR A 140 10.13 -7.03 -4.23
N GLY A 141 10.82 -5.90 -4.32
CA GLY A 141 11.21 -5.32 -5.60
C GLY A 141 12.52 -5.85 -6.12
#